data_85455c1c25775cc8cc8e5272eb065427
#
_entry.id   85455c1c25775cc8cc8e5272eb065427
#
_cell.length_a   1.000
_cell.length_b   1.000
_cell.length_c   1.000
_cell.angle_alpha   90.00
_cell.angle_beta   90.00
_cell.angle_gamma   90.00
#
_symmetry.space_group_name_H-M   'P 1'
#
loop_
_entity.id
_entity.type
_entity.pdbx_description
1 polymer ?
#
loop_
_entity_poly.entity_id
_entity_poly.type
_entity_poly.pdbx_seq_one_letter_code
_entity_poly.pdbx_strand_id
1 'polypeptide(L)'
;MAKRKIIDVNIEVDHITNWIKNYFIKNGPNSKAIIGISGGKDSTVAAALLCRALGKDRVVGVIMPDGTMSDFTIAKDVCGYLGINSIVVDINSITSALYRAIDDGYDDDHCIKNNPAVSTNTPARIRMSVLYALAAEMHGRVVNTCNKSEDYVGYSPKYGDLAGDFSVLSSYCVREVKEIG
;
A
#
# COMPACT_ATOMS: atom_id res chain seq x y z
N MET A 1 -2.28 33.44 -7.64
CA MET A 1 -2.10 32.09 -8.22
C MET A 1 -0.68 31.62 -7.85
N ALA A 2 -0.54 30.53 -7.09
CA ALA A 2 0.78 29.95 -6.79
C ALA A 2 1.41 29.48 -8.11
N LYS A 3 2.68 29.86 -8.36
CA LYS A 3 3.42 29.40 -9.53
C LYS A 3 3.49 27.87 -9.51
N ARG A 4 3.13 27.25 -10.64
CA ARG A 4 3.25 25.81 -10.87
C ARG A 4 4.72 25.41 -10.67
N LYS A 5 5.01 24.58 -9.66
CA LYS A 5 6.31 23.93 -9.55
C LYS A 5 6.39 22.89 -10.66
N ILE A 6 7.23 23.12 -11.65
CA ILE A 6 7.57 22.12 -12.68
C ILE A 6 8.61 21.23 -12.02
N ILE A 7 8.32 19.93 -11.90
CA ILE A 7 9.30 18.95 -11.44
C ILE A 7 10.11 18.45 -12.66
N ASP A 8 11.40 18.27 -12.46
CA ASP A 8 12.21 17.47 -13.40
C ASP A 8 12.05 16.00 -12.96
N VAL A 9 11.27 15.26 -13.75
CA VAL A 9 10.90 13.87 -13.45
C VAL A 9 12.14 12.99 -13.25
N ASN A 10 13.17 13.15 -14.06
CA ASN A 10 14.38 12.33 -13.97
C ASN A 10 15.13 12.59 -12.67
N ILE A 11 15.26 13.86 -12.29
CA ILE A 11 15.92 14.26 -11.03
C ILE A 11 15.13 13.72 -9.86
N GLU A 12 13.79 13.84 -9.86
CA GLU A 12 12.96 13.37 -8.75
C GLU A 12 12.97 11.83 -8.65
N VAL A 13 12.92 11.11 -9.76
CA VAL A 13 13.04 9.64 -9.76
C VAL A 13 14.39 9.21 -9.17
N ASP A 14 15.47 9.87 -9.54
CA ASP A 14 16.81 9.57 -9.01
C ASP A 14 16.90 9.91 -7.49
N HIS A 15 16.30 11.02 -7.05
CA HIS A 15 16.20 11.38 -5.63
C HIS A 15 15.46 10.29 -4.84
N ILE A 16 14.27 9.88 -5.30
CA ILE A 16 13.46 8.87 -4.62
C ILE A 16 14.19 7.53 -4.58
N THR A 17 14.75 7.08 -5.70
CA THR A 17 15.44 5.79 -5.76
C THR A 17 16.70 5.77 -4.89
N ASN A 18 17.46 6.86 -4.82
CA ASN A 18 18.61 6.99 -3.94
C ASN A 18 18.17 7.02 -2.47
N TRP A 19 17.08 7.71 -2.16
CA TRP A 19 16.52 7.72 -0.81
C TRP A 19 16.10 6.31 -0.37
N ILE A 20 15.40 5.55 -1.22
CA ILE A 20 15.01 4.16 -0.95
C ILE A 20 16.25 3.29 -0.68
N LYS A 21 17.27 3.37 -1.53
CA LYS A 21 18.54 2.63 -1.33
C LYS A 21 19.15 2.93 0.03
N ASN A 22 19.26 4.21 0.38
CA ASN A 22 19.83 4.65 1.65
C ASN A 22 18.99 4.20 2.85
N TYR A 23 17.66 4.22 2.73
CA TYR A 23 16.76 3.70 3.75
C TYR A 23 17.05 2.21 4.02
N PHE A 24 17.11 1.38 2.99
CA PHE A 24 17.37 -0.06 3.15
C PHE A 24 18.79 -0.35 3.63
N ILE A 25 19.80 0.38 3.19
CA ILE A 25 21.18 0.24 3.73
C ILE A 25 21.19 0.40 5.26
N LYS A 26 20.42 1.35 5.80
CA LYS A 26 20.38 1.66 7.23
C LYS A 26 19.45 0.74 8.03
N ASN A 27 18.31 0.32 7.44
CA ASN A 27 17.21 -0.32 8.17
C ASN A 27 16.99 -1.80 7.81
N GLY A 28 17.83 -2.36 6.95
CA GLY A 28 17.79 -3.77 6.55
C GLY A 28 18.35 -3.98 5.15
N PRO A 29 19.68 -4.05 4.98
CA PRO A 29 20.32 -4.12 3.66
C PRO A 29 19.87 -5.33 2.82
N ASN A 30 19.44 -6.41 3.46
CA ASN A 30 18.90 -7.61 2.80
C ASN A 30 17.38 -7.76 2.91
N SER A 31 16.70 -6.82 3.55
CA SER A 31 15.24 -6.87 3.71
C SER A 31 14.51 -6.70 2.37
N LYS A 32 13.34 -7.34 2.26
CA LYS A 32 12.42 -7.15 1.14
C LYS A 32 11.52 -5.93 1.37
N ALA A 33 11.06 -5.30 0.30
CA ALA A 33 10.00 -4.31 0.34
C ALA A 33 8.66 -5.04 0.13
N ILE A 34 7.76 -4.97 1.10
CA ILE A 34 6.43 -5.59 1.05
C ILE A 34 5.42 -4.47 0.77
N ILE A 35 4.76 -4.55 -0.39
CA ILE A 35 3.88 -3.48 -0.87
C ILE A 35 2.51 -4.01 -1.27
N GLY A 36 1.45 -3.35 -0.80
CA GLY A 36 0.09 -3.60 -1.28
C GLY A 36 -0.09 -3.08 -2.70
N ILE A 37 -0.57 -3.93 -3.62
CA ILE A 37 -0.87 -3.57 -5.01
C ILE A 37 -2.38 -3.56 -5.20
N SER A 38 -2.94 -2.37 -5.39
CA SER A 38 -4.38 -2.16 -5.60
C SER A 38 -4.78 -2.08 -7.08
N GLY A 39 -3.83 -2.02 -8.01
CA GLY A 39 -4.07 -1.64 -9.40
C GLY A 39 -4.17 -0.13 -9.63
N GLY A 40 -4.17 0.68 -8.56
CA GLY A 40 -4.18 2.14 -8.65
C GLY A 40 -2.79 2.73 -8.93
N LYS A 41 -2.77 3.99 -9.37
CA LYS A 41 -1.55 4.71 -9.77
C LYS A 41 -0.47 4.76 -8.67
N ASP A 42 -0.87 5.00 -7.42
CA ASP A 42 0.09 5.24 -6.34
C ASP A 42 0.87 3.96 -6.00
N SER A 43 0.18 2.83 -5.81
CA SER A 43 0.81 1.54 -5.57
C SER A 43 1.68 1.10 -6.75
N THR A 44 1.26 1.39 -7.99
CA THR A 44 2.00 1.05 -9.21
C THR A 44 3.31 1.85 -9.31
N VAL A 45 3.24 3.17 -9.14
CA VAL A 45 4.41 4.05 -9.18
C VAL A 45 5.39 3.73 -8.04
N ALA A 46 4.88 3.53 -6.83
CA ALA A 46 5.71 3.13 -5.69
C ALA A 46 6.44 1.80 -5.95
N ALA A 47 5.75 0.77 -6.48
CA ALA A 47 6.35 -0.51 -6.82
C ALA A 47 7.44 -0.38 -7.89
N ALA A 48 7.20 0.43 -8.95
CA ALA A 48 8.19 0.68 -9.99
C ALA A 48 9.45 1.36 -9.45
N LEU A 49 9.29 2.36 -8.57
CA LEU A 49 10.41 3.05 -7.90
C LEU A 49 11.20 2.10 -6.99
N LEU A 50 10.53 1.20 -6.27
CA LEU A 50 11.17 0.17 -5.47
C LEU A 50 11.97 -0.81 -6.33
N CYS A 51 11.41 -1.26 -7.46
CA CYS A 51 12.12 -2.12 -8.40
C CYS A 51 13.38 -1.44 -8.97
N ARG A 52 13.28 -0.15 -9.32
CA ARG A 52 14.43 0.64 -9.79
C ARG A 52 15.50 0.80 -8.72
N ALA A 53 15.11 0.92 -7.46
CA ALA A 53 16.03 1.13 -6.35
C ALA A 53 16.70 -0.16 -5.85
N LEU A 54 15.92 -1.24 -5.70
CA LEU A 54 16.32 -2.47 -5.01
C LEU A 54 16.51 -3.68 -5.92
N GLY A 55 15.98 -3.62 -7.14
CA GLY A 55 15.79 -4.78 -8.00
C GLY A 55 14.49 -5.53 -7.69
N LYS A 56 13.91 -6.14 -8.72
CA LYS A 56 12.59 -6.82 -8.65
C LYS A 56 12.54 -7.97 -7.63
N ASP A 57 13.64 -8.67 -7.42
CA ASP A 57 13.71 -9.84 -6.53
C ASP A 57 13.57 -9.46 -5.05
N ARG A 58 13.75 -8.20 -4.72
CA ARG A 58 13.58 -7.64 -3.38
C ARG A 58 12.22 -6.97 -3.15
N VAL A 59 11.35 -6.95 -4.15
CA VAL A 59 10.01 -6.36 -4.05
C VAL A 59 8.96 -7.47 -4.10
N VAL A 60 8.05 -7.47 -3.13
CA VAL A 60 6.94 -8.42 -3.06
C VAL A 60 5.63 -7.65 -3.09
N GLY A 61 4.85 -7.85 -4.15
CA GLY A 61 3.51 -7.29 -4.29
C GLY A 61 2.47 -8.13 -3.55
N VAL A 62 1.61 -7.50 -2.77
CA VAL A 62 0.52 -8.19 -2.07
C VAL A 62 -0.81 -7.67 -2.60
N ILE A 63 -1.60 -8.53 -3.22
CA ILE A 63 -2.91 -8.22 -3.78
C ILE A 63 -3.95 -8.71 -2.78
N MET A 64 -4.77 -7.80 -2.25
CA MET A 64 -5.67 -8.08 -1.12
C MET A 64 -7.11 -7.70 -1.46
N PRO A 65 -7.80 -8.52 -2.30
CA PRO A 65 -9.21 -8.29 -2.59
C PRO A 65 -10.07 -8.48 -1.33
N ASP A 66 -11.17 -7.71 -1.25
CA ASP A 66 -12.24 -7.88 -0.27
C ASP A 66 -13.49 -8.34 -1.03
N GLY A 67 -13.55 -9.64 -1.34
CA GLY A 67 -14.52 -10.21 -2.26
C GLY A 67 -14.22 -9.87 -3.72
N THR A 68 -15.23 -9.40 -4.47
CA THR A 68 -15.05 -8.97 -5.86
C THR A 68 -14.28 -7.66 -5.94
N MET A 69 -13.09 -7.70 -6.50
CA MET A 69 -12.25 -6.53 -6.76
C MET A 69 -12.21 -6.27 -8.27
N SER A 70 -12.74 -5.12 -8.71
CA SER A 70 -12.75 -4.70 -10.13
C SER A 70 -11.35 -4.64 -10.73
N ASP A 71 -10.37 -4.22 -9.92
CA ASP A 71 -9.00 -3.95 -10.37
C ASP A 71 -8.02 -5.11 -10.11
N PHE A 72 -8.54 -6.31 -9.78
CA PHE A 72 -7.72 -7.49 -9.49
C PHE A 72 -6.80 -7.87 -10.65
N THR A 73 -7.35 -7.88 -11.87
CA THR A 73 -6.57 -8.17 -13.07
C THR A 73 -5.47 -7.13 -13.28
N ILE A 74 -5.81 -5.84 -13.11
CA ILE A 74 -4.84 -4.74 -13.22
C ILE A 74 -3.72 -4.90 -12.20
N ALA A 75 -4.04 -5.25 -10.95
CA ALA A 75 -3.04 -5.48 -9.92
C ALA A 75 -2.09 -6.63 -10.27
N LYS A 76 -2.60 -7.72 -10.84
CA LYS A 76 -1.79 -8.83 -11.35
C LYS A 76 -0.92 -8.41 -12.54
N ASP A 77 -1.48 -7.66 -13.48
CA ASP A 77 -0.77 -7.18 -14.66
C ASP A 77 0.40 -6.26 -14.27
N VAL A 78 0.19 -5.39 -13.26
CA VAL A 78 1.28 -4.56 -12.69
C VAL A 78 2.40 -5.42 -12.15
N CYS A 79 2.08 -6.44 -11.34
CA CYS A 79 3.10 -7.35 -10.80
C CYS A 79 3.84 -8.11 -11.92
N GLY A 80 3.11 -8.59 -12.92
CA GLY A 80 3.67 -9.27 -14.10
C GLY A 80 4.57 -8.36 -14.94
N TYR A 81 4.14 -7.14 -15.20
CA TYR A 81 4.91 -6.14 -15.95
C TYR A 81 6.23 -5.78 -15.24
N LEU A 82 6.17 -5.58 -13.92
CA LEU A 82 7.36 -5.28 -13.11
C LEU A 82 8.24 -6.53 -12.87
N GLY A 83 7.73 -7.72 -13.15
CA GLY A 83 8.41 -9.00 -12.92
C GLY A 83 8.67 -9.28 -11.44
N ILE A 84 7.84 -8.76 -10.54
CA ILE A 84 7.94 -8.96 -9.10
C ILE A 84 7.14 -10.20 -8.65
N ASN A 85 7.59 -10.84 -7.56
CA ASN A 85 6.80 -11.86 -6.90
C ASN A 85 5.51 -11.25 -6.34
N SER A 86 4.38 -11.95 -6.52
CA SER A 86 3.10 -11.51 -5.97
C SER A 86 2.43 -12.58 -5.12
N ILE A 87 1.77 -12.14 -4.05
CA ILE A 87 0.97 -12.96 -3.15
C ILE A 87 -0.45 -12.43 -3.19
N VAL A 88 -1.43 -13.33 -3.32
CA VAL A 88 -2.86 -12.97 -3.26
C VAL A 88 -3.42 -13.44 -1.94
N VAL A 89 -4.01 -12.52 -1.18
CA VAL A 89 -4.70 -12.81 0.09
C VAL A 89 -6.10 -12.21 0.01
N ASP A 90 -7.12 -13.04 -0.19
CA ASP A 90 -8.50 -12.58 -0.08
C ASP A 90 -8.84 -12.29 1.38
N ILE A 91 -9.03 -11.00 1.68
CA ILE A 91 -9.32 -10.54 3.04
C ILE A 91 -10.80 -10.64 3.41
N ASN A 92 -11.69 -10.97 2.49
CA ASN A 92 -13.13 -11.03 2.74
C ASN A 92 -13.48 -12.02 3.87
N SER A 93 -12.84 -13.19 3.88
CA SER A 93 -13.03 -14.18 4.93
C SER A 93 -12.61 -13.66 6.31
N ILE A 94 -11.51 -12.93 6.38
CA ILE A 94 -10.97 -12.34 7.61
C ILE A 94 -11.89 -11.22 8.10
N THR A 95 -12.28 -10.32 7.20
CA THR A 95 -13.19 -9.20 7.50
C THR A 95 -14.55 -9.70 7.99
N SER A 96 -15.10 -10.72 7.30
CA SER A 96 -16.38 -11.32 7.67
C SER A 96 -16.33 -12.07 9.03
N ALA A 97 -15.20 -12.74 9.31
CA ALA A 97 -15.02 -13.41 10.60
C ALA A 97 -14.93 -12.40 11.75
N LEU A 98 -14.19 -11.28 11.53
CA LEU A 98 -14.11 -10.20 12.52
C LEU A 98 -15.49 -9.59 12.80
N TYR A 99 -16.28 -9.29 11.77
CA TYR A 99 -17.62 -8.72 11.95
C TYR A 99 -18.52 -9.68 12.75
N ARG A 100 -18.55 -10.97 12.38
CA ARG A 100 -19.31 -11.97 13.13
C ARG A 100 -18.88 -12.06 14.59
N ALA A 101 -17.59 -12.13 14.86
CA ALA A 101 -17.08 -12.21 16.21
C ALA A 101 -17.45 -11.00 17.08
N ILE A 102 -17.60 -9.82 16.47
CA ILE A 102 -18.05 -8.62 17.15
C ILE A 102 -19.57 -8.67 17.38
N ASP A 103 -20.35 -8.99 16.35
CA ASP A 103 -21.81 -9.06 16.43
C ASP A 103 -22.27 -10.13 17.43
N ASP A 104 -21.61 -11.29 17.49
CA ASP A 104 -21.85 -12.35 18.47
C ASP A 104 -21.59 -11.91 19.95
N GLY A 105 -20.87 -10.81 20.12
CA GLY A 105 -20.62 -10.23 21.47
C GLY A 105 -21.72 -9.27 21.96
N TYR A 106 -22.74 -9.01 21.15
CA TYR A 106 -23.89 -8.19 21.52
C TYR A 106 -25.09 -9.09 21.88
N ASP A 107 -25.93 -8.62 22.80
CA ASP A 107 -27.13 -9.36 23.26
C ASP A 107 -28.36 -9.14 22.34
N ASP A 108 -28.25 -8.35 21.30
CA ASP A 108 -29.31 -8.00 20.36
C ASP A 108 -28.93 -8.34 18.90
N ASP A 109 -29.84 -8.11 17.97
CA ASP A 109 -29.63 -8.26 16.52
C ASP A 109 -28.71 -7.16 15.98
N HIS A 110 -27.49 -7.09 16.51
CA HIS A 110 -26.47 -6.12 16.10
C HIS A 110 -25.87 -6.49 14.76
N CYS A 111 -25.59 -5.48 13.93
CA CYS A 111 -24.86 -5.64 12.69
C CYS A 111 -23.86 -4.49 12.51
N ILE A 112 -22.65 -4.70 12.99
CA ILE A 112 -21.58 -3.68 12.97
C ILE A 112 -21.26 -3.19 11.56
N LYS A 113 -21.43 -4.05 10.56
CA LYS A 113 -21.18 -3.72 9.15
C LYS A 113 -22.10 -2.61 8.62
N ASN A 114 -23.26 -2.40 9.25
CA ASN A 114 -24.18 -1.32 8.87
C ASN A 114 -23.62 0.08 9.17
N ASN A 115 -22.58 0.19 9.99
CA ASN A 115 -21.89 1.45 10.19
C ASN A 115 -20.90 1.70 9.03
N PRO A 116 -21.09 2.77 8.21
CA PRO A 116 -20.24 3.05 7.06
C PRO A 116 -18.76 3.24 7.41
N ALA A 117 -18.46 3.80 8.58
CA ALA A 117 -17.09 3.95 9.03
C ALA A 117 -16.40 2.60 9.30
N VAL A 118 -17.16 1.62 9.77
CA VAL A 118 -16.66 0.26 10.02
C VAL A 118 -16.43 -0.46 8.69
N SER A 119 -17.43 -0.49 7.83
CA SER A 119 -17.34 -1.19 6.54
C SER A 119 -16.25 -0.62 5.61
N THR A 120 -15.94 0.68 5.72
CA THR A 120 -14.87 1.33 4.95
C THR A 120 -13.50 1.13 5.57
N ASN A 121 -13.36 1.29 6.89
CA ASN A 121 -12.05 1.37 7.53
C ASN A 121 -11.49 0.03 7.99
N THR A 122 -12.35 -0.95 8.27
CA THR A 122 -11.90 -2.27 8.73
C THR A 122 -11.10 -3.02 7.68
N PRO A 123 -11.50 -3.10 6.39
CA PRO A 123 -10.70 -3.73 5.36
C PRO A 123 -9.29 -3.15 5.24
N ALA A 124 -9.13 -1.82 5.34
CA ALA A 124 -7.83 -1.16 5.31
C ALA A 124 -6.92 -1.61 6.47
N ARG A 125 -7.47 -1.77 7.67
CA ARG A 125 -6.72 -2.28 8.85
C ARG A 125 -6.38 -3.76 8.73
N ILE A 126 -7.25 -4.57 8.14
CA ILE A 126 -6.94 -5.98 7.84
C ILE A 126 -5.79 -6.07 6.82
N ARG A 127 -5.81 -5.25 5.75
CA ARG A 127 -4.69 -5.17 4.79
C ARG A 127 -3.37 -4.83 5.47
N MET A 128 -3.37 -3.84 6.36
CA MET A 128 -2.19 -3.50 7.16
C MET A 128 -1.69 -4.71 7.95
N SER A 129 -2.57 -5.43 8.65
CA SER A 129 -2.19 -6.62 9.42
C SER A 129 -1.60 -7.72 8.55
N VAL A 130 -2.14 -7.96 7.36
CA VAL A 130 -1.60 -8.93 6.38
C VAL A 130 -0.21 -8.51 5.92
N LEU A 131 -0.01 -7.23 5.57
CA LEU A 131 1.29 -6.73 5.13
C LEU A 131 2.37 -6.90 6.20
N TYR A 132 2.07 -6.58 7.46
CA TYR A 132 3.02 -6.76 8.56
C TYR A 132 3.28 -8.22 8.90
N ALA A 133 2.28 -9.11 8.79
CA ALA A 133 2.48 -10.54 8.96
C ALA A 133 3.47 -11.10 7.90
N LEU A 134 3.27 -10.73 6.62
CA LEU A 134 4.18 -11.11 5.54
C LEU A 134 5.57 -10.46 5.69
N ALA A 135 5.63 -9.21 6.16
CA ALA A 135 6.90 -8.54 6.43
C ALA A 135 7.68 -9.26 7.54
N ALA A 136 7.02 -9.70 8.59
CA ALA A 136 7.66 -10.49 9.65
C ALA A 136 8.20 -11.83 9.13
N GLU A 137 7.39 -12.56 8.36
CA GLU A 137 7.77 -13.85 7.75
C GLU A 137 8.98 -13.72 6.81
N MET A 138 9.00 -12.65 5.99
CA MET A 138 9.99 -12.46 4.93
C MET A 138 11.16 -11.55 5.30
N HIS A 139 11.29 -11.17 6.57
CA HIS A 139 12.27 -10.17 7.02
C HIS A 139 12.18 -8.88 6.20
N GLY A 140 10.95 -8.43 5.90
CA GLY A 140 10.65 -7.30 5.04
C GLY A 140 10.42 -5.98 5.79
N ARG A 141 10.12 -4.94 4.98
CA ARG A 141 9.64 -3.64 5.44
C ARG A 141 8.38 -3.30 4.68
N VAL A 142 7.34 -2.88 5.40
CA VAL A 142 6.06 -2.49 4.81
C VAL A 142 6.17 -1.12 4.18
N VAL A 143 5.74 -1.02 2.93
CA VAL A 143 5.76 0.22 2.16
C VAL A 143 4.41 0.91 2.26
N ASN A 144 4.40 2.15 2.71
CA ASN A 144 3.24 3.03 2.61
C ASN A 144 3.16 3.64 1.20
N THR A 145 1.98 3.66 0.61
CA THR A 145 1.73 4.17 -0.75
C THR A 145 0.93 5.48 -0.78
N CYS A 146 0.60 6.05 0.38
CA CYS A 146 -0.11 7.33 0.45
C CYS A 146 0.74 8.46 -0.12
N ASN A 147 0.09 9.33 -0.88
CA ASN A 147 0.69 10.54 -1.42
C ASN A 147 0.39 11.75 -0.52
N LYS A 148 1.12 12.85 -0.74
CA LYS A 148 0.98 14.08 0.05
C LYS A 148 -0.44 14.64 0.09
N SER A 149 -1.22 14.46 -0.98
CA SER A 149 -2.58 15.01 -1.02
C SER A 149 -3.52 14.22 -0.10
N GLU A 150 -3.34 12.91 0.01
CA GLU A 150 -4.10 12.05 0.94
C GLU A 150 -3.74 12.35 2.39
N ASP A 151 -2.45 12.50 2.68
CA ASP A 151 -1.96 12.88 4.01
C ASP A 151 -2.51 14.24 4.43
N TYR A 152 -2.52 15.22 3.50
CA TYR A 152 -2.96 16.58 3.78
C TYR A 152 -4.46 16.67 4.13
N VAL A 153 -5.31 15.86 3.50
CA VAL A 153 -6.76 15.87 3.75
C VAL A 153 -7.20 14.83 4.79
N GLY A 154 -6.28 13.99 5.29
CA GLY A 154 -6.59 12.94 6.25
C GLY A 154 -7.51 11.86 5.69
N TYR A 155 -7.37 11.54 4.40
CA TYR A 155 -8.28 10.62 3.70
C TYR A 155 -8.17 9.17 4.19
N SER A 156 -7.02 8.73 4.68
CA SER A 156 -6.77 7.34 5.04
C SER A 156 -7.09 7.04 6.50
N PRO A 157 -7.65 5.86 6.83
CA PRO A 157 -7.96 5.49 8.21
C PRO A 157 -6.68 5.29 9.02
N LYS A 158 -6.72 5.76 10.27
CA LYS A 158 -5.64 5.55 11.24
C LYS A 158 -5.38 4.04 11.41
N TYR A 159 -4.10 3.64 11.35
CA TYR A 159 -3.65 2.24 11.40
C TYR A 159 -4.17 1.35 10.26
N GLY A 160 -4.57 1.94 9.13
CA GLY A 160 -4.91 1.26 7.89
C GLY A 160 -3.92 1.65 6.79
N ASP A 161 -4.40 2.31 5.74
CA ASP A 161 -3.59 2.65 4.57
C ASP A 161 -2.41 3.61 4.86
N LEU A 162 -2.48 4.38 5.96
CA LEU A 162 -1.35 5.20 6.43
C LEU A 162 -0.22 4.39 7.08
N ALA A 163 -0.44 3.10 7.39
CA ALA A 163 0.57 2.30 8.06
C ALA A 163 1.67 1.86 7.09
N GLY A 164 2.91 1.90 7.56
CA GLY A 164 4.10 1.48 6.84
C GLY A 164 5.36 1.82 7.60
N ASP A 165 6.44 1.11 7.31
CA ASP A 165 7.75 1.39 7.90
C ASP A 165 8.40 2.61 7.24
N PHE A 166 8.02 2.90 6.00
CA PHE A 166 8.45 4.07 5.24
C PHE A 166 7.46 4.41 4.13
N SER A 167 7.49 5.65 3.66
CA SER A 167 6.62 6.16 2.63
C SER A 167 7.42 6.68 1.43
N VAL A 168 7.08 6.21 0.24
CA VAL A 168 7.78 6.55 -1.01
C VAL A 168 7.23 7.84 -1.61
N LEU A 169 5.92 8.10 -1.45
CA LEU A 169 5.19 9.15 -2.15
C LEU A 169 4.73 10.31 -1.26
N SER A 170 4.99 10.29 0.05
CA SER A 170 4.47 11.28 1.01
C SER A 170 4.88 12.73 0.74
N SER A 171 5.95 12.96 -0.02
CA SER A 171 6.40 14.30 -0.40
C SER A 171 5.76 14.81 -1.70
N TYR A 172 5.05 13.96 -2.45
CA TYR A 172 4.53 14.23 -3.78
C TYR A 172 3.01 14.31 -3.80
N CYS A 173 2.44 15.35 -4.41
CA CYS A 173 1.00 15.42 -4.61
C CYS A 173 0.55 14.52 -5.78
N VAL A 174 -0.76 14.24 -5.86
CA VAL A 174 -1.36 13.36 -6.90
C VAL A 174 -0.87 13.67 -8.32
N ARG A 175 -0.73 14.96 -8.65
CA ARG A 175 -0.28 15.37 -10.00
C ARG A 175 1.20 15.00 -10.23
N GLU A 176 2.05 15.25 -9.23
CA GLU A 176 3.47 14.91 -9.30
C GLU A 176 3.68 13.39 -9.40
N VAL A 177 2.89 12.60 -8.65
CA VAL A 177 2.90 11.13 -8.77
C VAL A 177 2.56 10.67 -10.19
N LYS A 178 1.58 11.33 -10.86
CA LYS A 178 1.23 11.01 -12.26
C LYS A 178 2.28 11.44 -13.27
N GLU A 179 3.08 12.46 -12.97
CA GLU A 179 4.19 12.91 -13.82
C GLU A 179 5.42 11.99 -13.66
N ILE A 180 5.60 11.39 -12.47
CA ILE A 180 6.68 10.43 -12.16
C ILE A 180 6.43 9.05 -12.78
N GLY A 181 5.16 8.59 -12.80
CA GLY A 181 4.75 7.30 -13.37
C GLY A 181 4.49 7.36 -14.84
#